data_c81fd1bd0d824606fd5feef1c1195007
#
_entry.id   c81fd1bd0d824606fd5feef1c1195007
#
_cell.length_a   1.000
_cell.length_b   1.000
_cell.length_c   1.000
_cell.angle_alpha   90.00
_cell.angle_beta   90.00
_cell.angle_gamma   90.00
#
_symmetry.space_group_name_H-M   'P 1'
#
loop_
_entity.id
_entity.type
_entity.pdbx_description
1 polymer ?
#
loop_
_entity_poly.entity_id
_entity_poly.type
_entity_poly.pdbx_seq_one_letter_code
_entity_poly.pdbx_strand_id
1 'polypeptide(L)'
;LVMIYAMTQLKIETGFKKQLPLDHEYMQTFLQYEKEFGGANRILVALMERDGDMFNDEFFEKFESISDQVFFIPGVDRASVRSIFTPNVRFVEIVEDGFAGGNVIPADFAPSPEMFETVRGNIVKSGEIGRLVSGDFTGAMVWANLLEENPLTGEKMDYRAVPEELEG
;
A
#
# COMPACT_ATOMS: atom_id res chain seq x y z
N LEU A 1 14.85 -14.44 -44.83
CA LEU A 1 14.06 -13.17 -44.72
C LEU A 1 12.73 -13.37 -43.99
N VAL A 2 11.96 -14.43 -44.26
CA VAL A 2 10.66 -14.72 -43.62
C VAL A 2 10.80 -14.99 -42.11
N MET A 3 11.87 -15.69 -41.66
CA MET A 3 12.12 -15.96 -40.23
C MET A 3 12.44 -14.69 -39.45
N ILE A 4 13.14 -13.72 -40.01
CA ILE A 4 13.46 -12.46 -39.35
C ILE A 4 12.19 -11.62 -39.18
N TYR A 5 11.29 -11.62 -40.14
CA TYR A 5 10.00 -10.93 -40.05
C TYR A 5 9.07 -11.57 -39.00
N ALA A 6 9.10 -12.89 -38.83
CA ALA A 6 8.34 -13.58 -37.81
C ALA A 6 8.84 -13.27 -36.35
N MET A 7 10.16 -13.04 -36.19
CA MET A 7 10.75 -12.68 -34.87
C MET A 7 10.36 -11.26 -34.42
N THR A 8 10.08 -10.34 -35.37
CA THR A 8 9.64 -8.97 -34.99
C THR A 8 8.17 -8.89 -34.57
N GLN A 9 7.41 -9.97 -34.76
CA GLN A 9 5.99 -10.06 -34.34
C GLN A 9 5.76 -10.79 -33.03
N LEU A 10 6.82 -11.28 -32.37
CA LEU A 10 6.73 -11.90 -31.05
C LEU A 10 6.52 -10.82 -30.00
N LYS A 11 5.27 -10.45 -29.73
CA LYS A 11 4.88 -9.76 -28.51
C LYS A 11 4.91 -10.76 -27.37
N ILE A 12 5.96 -10.73 -26.56
CA ILE A 12 6.00 -11.45 -25.30
C ILE A 12 5.13 -10.65 -24.30
N GLU A 13 3.86 -10.98 -24.23
CA GLU A 13 2.99 -10.48 -23.16
C GLU A 13 3.24 -11.31 -21.91
N THR A 14 4.00 -10.75 -20.98
CA THR A 14 4.38 -11.37 -19.69
C THR A 14 3.35 -11.10 -18.57
N GLY A 15 2.07 -10.92 -18.92
CA GLY A 15 1.01 -10.72 -17.93
C GLY A 15 0.83 -11.95 -17.04
N PHE A 16 0.80 -11.77 -15.71
CA PHE A 16 0.54 -12.81 -14.71
C PHE A 16 -0.70 -13.66 -15.04
N LYS A 17 -1.74 -13.06 -15.63
CA LYS A 17 -2.97 -13.74 -16.03
C LYS A 17 -2.75 -14.87 -17.06
N LYS A 18 -1.71 -14.79 -17.92
CA LYS A 18 -1.42 -15.83 -18.92
C LYS A 18 -0.73 -17.07 -18.35
N GLN A 19 -0.19 -16.98 -17.14
CA GLN A 19 0.45 -18.11 -16.46
C GLN A 19 -0.55 -18.92 -15.61
N LEU A 20 -1.77 -18.41 -15.46
CA LEU A 20 -2.81 -19.06 -14.67
C LEU A 20 -3.73 -19.88 -15.57
N PRO A 21 -4.22 -21.05 -15.10
CA PRO A 21 -5.20 -21.86 -15.82
C PRO A 21 -6.57 -21.14 -15.83
N LEU A 22 -6.77 -20.26 -16.82
CA LEU A 22 -7.99 -19.42 -16.93
C LEU A 22 -9.27 -20.22 -17.04
N ASP A 23 -9.17 -21.48 -17.49
CA ASP A 23 -10.30 -22.39 -17.67
C ASP A 23 -10.74 -23.07 -16.36
N HIS A 24 -9.99 -22.89 -15.26
CA HIS A 24 -10.33 -23.47 -13.98
C HIS A 24 -11.49 -22.70 -13.33
N GLU A 25 -12.48 -23.43 -12.78
CA GLU A 25 -13.69 -22.85 -12.16
C GLU A 25 -13.38 -21.76 -11.13
N TYR A 26 -12.38 -21.97 -10.31
CA TYR A 26 -11.89 -21.02 -9.33
C TYR A 26 -11.35 -19.72 -10.01
N MET A 27 -10.66 -19.83 -11.16
CA MET A 27 -10.16 -18.66 -11.89
C MET A 27 -11.28 -17.88 -12.59
N GLN A 28 -12.31 -18.56 -13.06
CA GLN A 28 -13.49 -17.89 -13.62
C GLN A 28 -14.23 -17.09 -12.53
N THR A 29 -14.37 -17.69 -11.34
CA THR A 29 -14.93 -16.99 -10.17
C THR A 29 -14.07 -15.78 -9.79
N PHE A 30 -12.75 -15.92 -9.75
CA PHE A 30 -11.83 -14.79 -9.49
C PHE A 30 -12.00 -13.67 -10.52
N LEU A 31 -12.01 -13.98 -11.82
CA LEU A 31 -12.17 -12.99 -12.89
C LEU A 31 -13.54 -12.29 -12.85
N GLN A 32 -14.58 -12.99 -12.43
CA GLN A 32 -15.92 -12.43 -12.27
C GLN A 32 -15.95 -11.34 -11.17
N TYR A 33 -15.26 -11.60 -10.05
CA TYR A 33 -15.24 -10.71 -8.90
C TYR A 33 -14.03 -9.79 -8.82
N GLU A 34 -13.07 -9.93 -9.74
CA GLU A 34 -11.84 -9.13 -9.76
C GLU A 34 -12.11 -7.62 -9.72
N LYS A 35 -13.13 -7.17 -10.44
CA LYS A 35 -13.52 -5.74 -10.47
C LYS A 35 -14.17 -5.26 -9.16
N GLU A 36 -14.81 -6.17 -8.44
CA GLU A 36 -15.48 -5.84 -7.17
C GLU A 36 -14.51 -5.87 -5.99
N PHE A 37 -13.53 -6.78 -6.02
CA PHE A 37 -12.54 -6.94 -4.94
C PHE A 37 -11.22 -6.20 -5.17
N GLY A 38 -11.11 -5.44 -6.29
CA GLY A 38 -9.89 -4.74 -6.67
C GLY A 38 -8.74 -5.73 -6.90
N GLY A 39 -8.33 -5.95 -8.13
CA GLY A 39 -7.41 -6.98 -8.60
C GLY A 39 -6.20 -7.30 -7.72
N ALA A 40 -5.43 -8.32 -8.09
CA ALA A 40 -4.25 -8.79 -7.37
C ALA A 40 -3.05 -7.82 -7.38
N ASN A 41 -3.21 -6.65 -8.00
CA ASN A 41 -2.11 -5.69 -8.18
C ASN A 41 -2.03 -4.77 -6.96
N ARG A 42 -1.20 -5.14 -5.99
CA ARG A 42 -0.89 -4.33 -4.81
C ARG A 42 0.60 -4.17 -4.63
N ILE A 43 1.00 -2.98 -4.22
CA ILE A 43 2.31 -2.73 -3.67
C ILE A 43 2.20 -2.71 -2.13
N LEU A 44 3.14 -3.36 -1.46
CA LEU A 44 3.28 -3.34 0.00
C LEU A 44 4.73 -3.02 0.31
N VAL A 45 4.95 -2.03 1.14
CA VAL A 45 6.28 -1.67 1.65
C VAL A 45 6.21 -1.67 3.17
N ALA A 46 7.03 -2.49 3.81
CA ALA A 46 7.12 -2.58 5.25
C ALA A 46 8.48 -2.07 5.72
N LEU A 47 8.47 -1.20 6.74
CA LEU A 47 9.64 -0.82 7.49
C LEU A 47 9.61 -1.52 8.84
N MET A 48 10.72 -2.17 9.21
CA MET A 48 10.84 -2.91 10.46
C MET A 48 12.06 -2.41 11.24
N GLU A 49 11.86 -2.13 12.52
CA GLU A 49 12.96 -1.88 13.45
C GLU A 49 13.66 -3.20 13.80
N ARG A 50 14.98 -3.18 13.87
CA ARG A 50 15.75 -4.38 14.20
C ARG A 50 15.85 -4.61 15.70
N ASP A 51 15.97 -3.53 16.45
CA ASP A 51 16.16 -3.53 17.89
C ASP A 51 15.19 -2.55 18.55
N GLY A 52 14.28 -3.05 19.37
CA GLY A 52 13.29 -2.21 20.05
C GLY A 52 11.96 -2.10 19.30
N ASP A 53 11.27 -1.00 19.47
CA ASP A 53 10.00 -0.71 18.84
C ASP A 53 10.08 0.47 17.85
N MET A 54 9.03 0.65 17.05
CA MET A 54 8.96 1.67 16.01
C MET A 54 8.80 3.11 16.54
N PHE A 55 8.60 3.31 17.86
CA PHE A 55 8.31 4.63 18.42
C PHE A 55 9.59 5.41 18.68
N ASN A 56 10.29 5.77 17.62
CA ASN A 56 11.47 6.62 17.62
C ASN A 56 11.45 7.57 16.41
N ASP A 57 12.19 8.66 16.52
CA ASP A 57 12.21 9.75 15.55
C ASP A 57 12.65 9.27 14.15
N GLU A 58 13.71 8.45 14.11
CA GLU A 58 14.30 7.97 12.85
C GLU A 58 13.33 7.07 12.09
N PHE A 59 12.62 6.18 12.80
CA PHE A 59 11.62 5.32 12.19
C PHE A 59 10.46 6.13 11.60
N PHE A 60 9.93 7.08 12.38
CA PHE A 60 8.79 7.88 11.94
C PHE A 60 9.13 8.75 10.73
N GLU A 61 10.28 9.42 10.73
CA GLU A 61 10.76 10.22 9.59
C GLU A 61 10.90 9.35 8.33
N LYS A 62 11.56 8.19 8.45
CA LYS A 62 11.73 7.26 7.33
C LYS A 62 10.40 6.72 6.82
N PHE A 63 9.50 6.34 7.73
CA PHE A 63 8.23 5.73 7.36
C PHE A 63 7.26 6.73 6.74
N GLU A 64 7.27 7.98 7.18
CA GLU A 64 6.56 9.09 6.54
C GLU A 64 7.06 9.29 5.11
N SER A 65 8.38 9.38 4.93
CA SER A 65 9.02 9.49 3.61
C SER A 65 8.64 8.33 2.68
N ILE A 66 8.67 7.08 3.18
CA ILE A 66 8.25 5.90 2.40
C ILE A 66 6.76 6.00 2.02
N SER A 67 5.91 6.43 2.94
CA SER A 67 4.47 6.59 2.68
C SER A 67 4.20 7.62 1.58
N ASP A 68 4.94 8.72 1.61
CA ASP A 68 4.88 9.77 0.57
C ASP A 68 5.41 9.26 -0.77
N GLN A 69 6.55 8.56 -0.77
CA GLN A 69 7.09 7.96 -2.00
C GLN A 69 6.08 7.03 -2.65
N VAL A 70 5.46 6.11 -1.88
CA VAL A 70 4.43 5.21 -2.40
C VAL A 70 3.24 5.98 -2.99
N PHE A 71 2.82 7.07 -2.35
CA PHE A 71 1.73 7.91 -2.84
C PHE A 71 2.04 8.57 -4.20
N PHE A 72 3.30 8.88 -4.48
CA PHE A 72 3.73 9.54 -5.71
C PHE A 72 4.21 8.58 -6.81
N ILE A 73 4.30 7.27 -6.56
CA ILE A 73 4.67 6.29 -7.60
C ILE A 73 3.68 6.37 -8.77
N PRO A 74 4.16 6.50 -10.02
CA PRO A 74 3.32 6.43 -11.19
C PRO A 74 2.55 5.11 -11.25
N GLY A 75 1.24 5.19 -11.47
CA GLY A 75 0.38 4.01 -11.54
C GLY A 75 -0.17 3.52 -10.21
N VAL A 76 0.15 4.15 -9.11
CA VAL A 76 -0.52 3.92 -7.83
C VAL A 76 -1.88 4.60 -7.83
N ASP A 77 -2.92 3.86 -7.44
CA ASP A 77 -4.21 4.43 -7.08
C ASP A 77 -4.08 5.16 -5.75
N ARG A 78 -3.90 6.47 -5.81
CA ARG A 78 -3.67 7.34 -4.65
C ARG A 78 -4.79 7.26 -3.61
N ALA A 79 -6.03 7.04 -4.04
CA ALA A 79 -7.16 6.91 -3.13
C ALA A 79 -7.09 5.63 -2.28
N SER A 80 -6.38 4.62 -2.77
CA SER A 80 -6.20 3.34 -2.10
C SER A 80 -5.00 3.29 -1.15
N VAL A 81 -4.11 4.30 -1.16
CA VAL A 81 -2.92 4.31 -0.29
C VAL A 81 -3.34 4.32 1.17
N ARG A 82 -2.83 3.36 1.91
CA ARG A 82 -3.07 3.21 3.36
C ARG A 82 -1.77 3.08 4.12
N SER A 83 -1.57 4.00 5.03
CA SER A 83 -0.49 4.07 6.01
C SER A 83 -1.04 4.71 7.28
N ILE A 84 -0.36 4.56 8.41
CA ILE A 84 -0.73 5.30 9.63
C ILE A 84 -0.65 6.83 9.45
N PHE A 85 0.09 7.31 8.44
CA PHE A 85 0.20 8.72 8.07
C PHE A 85 -0.94 9.20 7.14
N THR A 86 -1.69 8.29 6.53
CA THR A 86 -2.73 8.70 5.57
C THR A 86 -4.05 9.05 6.28
N PRO A 87 -4.77 10.08 5.82
CA PRO A 87 -5.99 10.57 6.48
C PRO A 87 -7.18 9.61 6.41
N ASN A 88 -7.12 8.57 5.60
CA ASN A 88 -8.12 7.51 5.51
C ASN A 88 -7.92 6.42 6.59
N VAL A 89 -6.82 6.48 7.36
CA VAL A 89 -6.57 5.62 8.52
C VAL A 89 -6.84 6.41 9.78
N ARG A 90 -7.95 6.09 10.44
CA ARG A 90 -8.48 6.87 11.56
C ARG A 90 -8.86 5.97 12.72
N PHE A 91 -8.86 6.53 13.90
CA PHE A 91 -9.47 5.91 15.07
C PHE A 91 -10.83 6.53 15.39
N VAL A 92 -11.69 5.75 16.03
CA VAL A 92 -12.95 6.20 16.62
C VAL A 92 -13.04 5.63 18.02
N GLU A 93 -13.45 6.45 18.98
CA GLU A 93 -13.70 6.03 20.36
C GLU A 93 -15.05 6.54 20.85
N ILE A 94 -15.63 5.81 21.79
CA ILE A 94 -16.88 6.23 22.45
C ILE A 94 -16.50 7.09 23.65
N VAL A 95 -17.06 8.28 23.71
CA VAL A 95 -16.89 9.23 24.81
C VAL A 95 -18.26 9.53 25.46
N GLU A 96 -18.27 10.18 26.62
CA GLU A 96 -19.49 10.45 27.39
C GLU A 96 -20.61 11.12 26.58
N ASP A 97 -20.24 12.02 25.65
CA ASP A 97 -21.16 12.80 24.81
C ASP A 97 -21.31 12.26 23.38
N GLY A 98 -20.87 11.02 23.06
CA GLY A 98 -21.01 10.43 21.72
C GLY A 98 -19.76 9.75 21.22
N PHE A 99 -19.29 10.16 20.02
CA PHE A 99 -18.11 9.59 19.38
C PHE A 99 -17.04 10.66 19.22
N ALA A 100 -15.81 10.33 19.58
CA ALA A 100 -14.62 11.09 19.24
C ALA A 100 -13.77 10.29 18.24
N GLY A 101 -12.98 10.97 17.43
CA GLY A 101 -12.10 10.30 16.48
C GLY A 101 -11.17 11.27 15.76
N GLY A 102 -10.14 10.73 15.15
CA GLY A 102 -9.14 11.51 14.46
C GLY A 102 -8.21 10.66 13.62
N ASN A 103 -7.22 11.30 13.03
CA ASN A 103 -6.15 10.62 12.35
C ASN A 103 -5.29 9.87 13.38
N VAL A 104 -4.67 8.77 12.97
CA VAL A 104 -3.74 8.02 13.84
C VAL A 104 -2.57 8.92 14.22
N ILE A 105 -1.98 9.62 13.26
CA ILE A 105 -0.98 10.66 13.50
C ILE A 105 -1.70 12.00 13.65
N PRO A 106 -1.59 12.67 14.82
CA PRO A 106 -2.17 14.00 15.02
C PRO A 106 -1.57 15.03 14.06
N ALA A 107 -2.35 16.06 13.71
CA ALA A 107 -1.89 17.13 12.81
C ALA A 107 -0.75 17.99 13.39
N ASP A 108 -0.65 18.04 14.70
CA ASP A 108 0.40 18.73 15.46
C ASP A 108 1.52 17.77 15.92
N PHE A 109 1.66 16.62 15.24
CA PHE A 109 2.67 15.63 15.56
C PHE A 109 4.07 16.26 15.58
N ALA A 110 4.73 16.12 16.73
CA ALA A 110 6.14 16.41 16.91
C ALA A 110 6.74 15.29 17.76
N PRO A 111 7.85 14.68 17.32
CA PRO A 111 8.44 13.56 18.03
C PRO A 111 8.73 13.89 19.49
N SER A 112 8.10 13.16 20.40
CA SER A 112 8.36 13.19 21.83
C SER A 112 7.81 11.91 22.49
N PRO A 113 8.30 11.51 23.65
CA PRO A 113 7.78 10.33 24.35
C PRO A 113 6.27 10.38 24.57
N GLU A 114 5.72 11.54 24.93
CA GLU A 114 4.28 11.73 25.14
C GLU A 114 3.47 11.61 23.85
N MET A 115 4.02 12.14 22.76
CA MET A 115 3.38 12.06 21.45
C MET A 115 3.41 10.62 20.90
N PHE A 116 4.49 9.90 21.10
CA PHE A 116 4.55 8.48 20.73
C PHE A 116 3.55 7.63 21.50
N GLU A 117 3.34 7.88 22.79
CA GLU A 117 2.28 7.21 23.57
C GLU A 117 0.88 7.57 23.05
N THR A 118 0.65 8.81 22.65
CA THR A 118 -0.61 9.24 22.03
C THR A 118 -0.84 8.48 20.71
N VAL A 119 0.16 8.41 19.83
CA VAL A 119 0.08 7.67 18.57
C VAL A 119 -0.12 6.18 18.81
N ARG A 120 0.58 5.58 19.78
CA ARG A 120 0.39 4.18 20.19
C ARG A 120 -1.08 3.92 20.58
N GLY A 121 -1.65 4.79 21.40
CA GLY A 121 -3.06 4.72 21.79
C GLY A 121 -4.01 4.83 20.59
N ASN A 122 -3.73 5.75 19.66
CA ASN A 122 -4.52 5.93 18.45
C ASN A 122 -4.44 4.70 17.52
N ILE A 123 -3.26 4.08 17.36
CA ILE A 123 -3.08 2.83 16.61
C ILE A 123 -3.95 1.71 17.22
N VAL A 124 -3.92 1.54 18.53
CA VAL A 124 -4.76 0.53 19.20
C VAL A 124 -6.24 0.78 18.93
N LYS A 125 -6.70 2.02 19.06
CA LYS A 125 -8.10 2.41 18.83
C LYS A 125 -8.53 2.29 17.35
N SER A 126 -7.60 2.44 16.40
CA SER A 126 -7.88 2.35 14.96
C SER A 126 -8.14 0.92 14.49
N GLY A 127 -7.70 -0.10 15.25
CA GLY A 127 -7.79 -1.51 14.86
C GLY A 127 -6.81 -1.92 13.74
N GLU A 128 -5.77 -1.13 13.51
CA GLU A 128 -4.78 -1.41 12.45
C GLU A 128 -3.61 -2.29 12.91
N ILE A 129 -3.61 -2.76 14.15
CA ILE A 129 -2.65 -3.76 14.64
C ILE A 129 -2.88 -5.08 13.89
N GLY A 130 -1.81 -5.68 13.39
CA GLY A 130 -1.85 -6.88 12.55
C GLY A 130 -2.26 -6.62 11.09
N ARG A 131 -2.45 -5.34 10.70
CA ARG A 131 -2.79 -4.91 9.33
C ARG A 131 -1.79 -3.91 8.78
N LEU A 132 -1.65 -2.74 9.43
CA LEU A 132 -0.69 -1.70 9.08
C LEU A 132 0.47 -1.61 10.07
N VAL A 133 0.28 -2.11 11.28
CA VAL A 133 1.30 -2.11 12.33
C VAL A 133 1.45 -3.53 12.86
N SER A 134 2.68 -3.97 13.10
CA SER A 134 2.98 -5.28 13.66
C SER A 134 2.43 -5.42 15.08
N GLY A 135 2.08 -6.64 15.49
CA GLY A 135 1.48 -6.90 16.80
C GLY A 135 2.38 -6.58 18.00
N ASP A 136 3.68 -6.57 17.76
CA ASP A 136 4.74 -6.26 18.73
C ASP A 136 5.26 -4.82 18.61
N PHE A 137 4.68 -4.02 17.74
CA PHE A 137 5.10 -2.65 17.42
C PHE A 137 6.54 -2.51 16.90
N THR A 138 7.11 -3.54 16.31
CA THR A 138 8.44 -3.47 15.70
C THR A 138 8.43 -2.86 14.30
N GLY A 139 7.26 -2.65 13.69
CA GLY A 139 7.21 -2.08 12.36
C GLY A 139 5.83 -1.70 11.88
N ALA A 140 5.82 -1.02 10.76
CA ALA A 140 4.60 -0.61 10.07
C ALA A 140 4.72 -0.84 8.55
N MET A 141 3.58 -0.89 7.87
CA MET A 141 3.56 -1.01 6.43
C MET A 141 2.64 0.02 5.79
N VAL A 142 3.00 0.41 4.58
CA VAL A 142 2.15 1.12 3.64
C VAL A 142 1.77 0.18 2.51
N TRP A 143 0.53 0.23 2.07
CA TRP A 143 0.09 -0.49 0.89
C TRP A 143 -0.83 0.36 0.01
N ALA A 144 -0.85 0.05 -1.28
CA ALA A 144 -1.68 0.69 -2.27
C ALA A 144 -2.06 -0.28 -3.38
N ASN A 145 -3.18 -0.05 -4.05
CA ASN A 145 -3.52 -0.73 -5.29
C ASN A 145 -2.79 -0.07 -6.46
N LEU A 146 -2.42 -0.89 -7.44
CA LEU A 146 -1.88 -0.41 -8.71
C LEU A 146 -3.00 -0.34 -9.74
N LEU A 147 -3.03 0.74 -10.52
CA LEU A 147 -3.96 0.93 -11.62
C LEU A 147 -3.58 -0.01 -12.77
N GLU A 148 -4.52 -0.75 -13.33
CA GLU A 148 -4.24 -1.61 -14.51
C GLU A 148 -4.04 -0.80 -15.78
N GLU A 149 -4.69 0.35 -15.87
CA GLU A 149 -4.66 1.24 -17.03
C GLU A 149 -4.45 2.69 -16.59
N ASN A 150 -3.73 3.45 -17.39
CA ASN A 150 -3.59 4.88 -17.19
C ASN A 150 -4.96 5.55 -17.40
N PRO A 151 -5.53 6.23 -16.39
CA PRO A 151 -6.88 6.82 -16.48
C PRO A 151 -6.99 7.94 -17.54
N LEU A 152 -5.85 8.49 -17.99
CA LEU A 152 -5.83 9.57 -18.99
C LEU A 152 -5.67 9.04 -20.42
N THR A 153 -4.92 7.95 -20.63
CA THR A 153 -4.61 7.44 -21.96
C THR A 153 -5.32 6.12 -22.28
N GLY A 154 -5.82 5.39 -21.26
CA GLY A 154 -6.39 4.06 -21.41
C GLY A 154 -5.37 2.97 -21.75
N GLU A 155 -4.07 3.30 -21.70
CA GLU A 155 -2.99 2.36 -21.96
C GLU A 155 -2.70 1.55 -20.69
N LYS A 156 -2.35 0.27 -20.87
CA LYS A 156 -1.93 -0.59 -19.76
C LYS A 156 -0.65 -0.06 -19.13
N MET A 157 -0.64 0.01 -17.81
CA MET A 157 0.54 0.45 -17.04
C MET A 157 1.66 -0.59 -17.14
N ASP A 158 2.90 -0.13 -17.36
CA ASP A 158 4.10 -0.97 -17.27
C ASP A 158 4.77 -0.78 -15.90
N TYR A 159 4.62 -1.78 -15.03
CA TYR A 159 5.12 -1.75 -13.66
C TYR A 159 6.57 -2.20 -13.51
N ARG A 160 7.31 -2.41 -14.60
CA ARG A 160 8.71 -2.86 -14.53
C ARG A 160 9.64 -1.79 -13.96
N ALA A 161 9.24 -0.52 -14.03
CA ALA A 161 10.03 0.60 -13.49
C ALA A 161 9.78 0.89 -12.01
N VAL A 162 8.73 0.33 -11.40
CA VAL A 162 8.36 0.62 -10.00
C VAL A 162 9.45 0.23 -8.98
N PRO A 163 10.17 -0.91 -9.11
CA PRO A 163 11.24 -1.25 -8.17
C PRO A 163 12.43 -0.29 -8.20
N GLU A 164 12.75 0.32 -9.35
CA GLU A 164 13.90 1.21 -9.49
C GLU A 164 13.70 2.56 -8.77
N GLU A 165 12.46 2.99 -8.56
CA GLU A 165 12.15 4.24 -7.85
C GLU A 165 12.17 4.08 -6.32
N LEU A 166 12.10 2.85 -5.81
CA LEU A 166 12.11 2.56 -4.37
C LEU A 166 13.52 2.26 -3.82
N GLU A 167 14.50 2.01 -4.70
CA GLU A 167 15.89 1.70 -4.32
C GLU A 167 16.81 2.94 -4.30
N GLY A 168 16.34 4.13 -4.65
CA GLY A 168 17.07 5.40 -4.65
C GLY A 168 16.90 6.16 -3.34
#